data_c83e2ff3d69368ceae940a5c43e0fd3f
#
_entry.id   c83e2ff3d69368ceae940a5c43e0fd3f
#
_cell.length_a   1.000
_cell.length_b   1.000
_cell.length_c   1.000
_cell.angle_alpha   90.00
_cell.angle_beta   90.00
_cell.angle_gamma   90.00
#
_symmetry.space_group_name_H-M   'P 1'
#
loop_
_entity.id
_entity.type
_entity.pdbx_description
1 polymer ?
#
loop_
_entity_poly.entity_id
_entity_poly.type
_entity_poly.pdbx_seq_one_letter_code
_entity_poly.pdbx_strand_id
1 'polypeptide(L)'
;MSSSVYATRRILGVLLLSAVSISMGAFLDFKLTLIGLSLLFATLAFKGYVLIAGLAASRLEVDWVYKGNIEGEELEVVAVLKNKTIVPIGFLEVSLKYSPNLRLIEGARGGVLAIPPRSIVQFRAIFKARVGCHKIGPFTVVVRDVLGLFRTDEFEIGGNICVKIKPRVSELVVKKLFAYSRTVGLTRSGRPGHGVEFYDVREYRTGDELRRLEWKRLASRNLLAVKEMEQEAFQNVIFIVDATSFTMRGPYGNTPYEHVARIVSSTARALSARGDALGLVLYSDRKVLSTGGLTRGKRAFYEIVNLLSTLEYDPAPVADEEARLGSISNALKETLRIMPRERNAVFWFTTTGGEAYAEKLAGIVERLAGMGNNVYVIIPVITAYELLDLDKTAKMIYRVKTAQQTRKDIGFAKYLRKRGVKAVAIGPEHIPQLVI
;
A
#
# COMPACT_ATOMS: atom_id res chain seq x y z
N MET A 1 -23.19 15.94 -21.16
CA MET A 1 -24.15 15.93 -20.04
C MET A 1 -24.65 17.37 -19.87
N SER A 2 -25.97 17.63 -19.96
CA SER A 2 -26.54 18.95 -19.68
C SER A 2 -26.54 19.14 -18.18
N SER A 3 -25.73 20.04 -17.68
CA SER A 3 -25.80 20.46 -16.27
C SER A 3 -27.13 21.18 -16.06
N SER A 4 -28.07 20.56 -15.34
CA SER A 4 -29.30 21.25 -14.94
C SER A 4 -28.94 22.33 -13.91
N VAL A 5 -29.58 23.50 -14.06
CA VAL A 5 -29.39 24.63 -13.17
C VAL A 5 -30.60 24.76 -12.26
N TYR A 6 -30.37 24.71 -10.97
CA TYR A 6 -31.39 24.79 -9.93
C TYR A 6 -31.40 26.16 -9.25
N ALA A 7 -32.60 26.63 -8.97
CA ALA A 7 -32.81 27.80 -8.15
C ALA A 7 -32.70 27.46 -6.67
N THR A 8 -32.03 28.28 -5.91
CA THR A 8 -31.95 28.15 -4.45
C THR A 8 -33.16 28.83 -3.79
N ARG A 9 -33.40 28.57 -2.50
CA ARG A 9 -34.46 29.23 -1.76
C ARG A 9 -34.35 30.80 -1.72
N ARG A 10 -33.12 31.32 -1.90
CA ARG A 10 -32.84 32.75 -1.91
C ARG A 10 -33.49 33.49 -3.07
N ILE A 11 -33.77 32.80 -4.17
CA ILE A 11 -34.42 33.42 -5.32
C ILE A 11 -35.82 33.92 -5.00
N LEU A 12 -36.55 33.25 -4.10
CA LEU A 12 -37.90 33.64 -3.70
C LEU A 12 -37.91 35.06 -3.09
N GLY A 13 -36.90 35.37 -2.28
CA GLY A 13 -36.77 36.73 -1.71
C GLY A 13 -36.56 37.82 -2.77
N VAL A 14 -35.69 37.53 -3.75
CA VAL A 14 -35.40 38.45 -4.86
C VAL A 14 -36.63 38.64 -5.76
N LEU A 15 -37.34 37.53 -6.07
CA LEU A 15 -38.57 37.59 -6.87
C LEU A 15 -39.68 38.34 -6.15
N LEU A 16 -39.86 38.13 -4.84
CA LEU A 16 -40.82 38.90 -4.03
C LEU A 16 -40.46 40.37 -4.02
N LEU A 17 -39.21 40.72 -3.80
CA LEU A 17 -38.76 42.10 -3.80
C LEU A 17 -38.98 42.76 -5.17
N SER A 18 -38.69 42.07 -6.25
CA SER A 18 -38.95 42.55 -7.61
C SER A 18 -40.42 42.77 -7.87
N ALA A 19 -41.29 41.82 -7.47
CA ALA A 19 -42.73 41.91 -7.64
C ALA A 19 -43.32 43.07 -6.84
N VAL A 20 -42.90 43.27 -5.58
CA VAL A 20 -43.31 44.39 -4.74
C VAL A 20 -42.85 45.71 -5.37
N SER A 21 -41.60 45.81 -5.83
CA SER A 21 -41.05 47.01 -6.46
C SER A 21 -41.81 47.37 -7.73
N ILE A 22 -42.16 46.39 -8.58
CA ILE A 22 -42.98 46.63 -9.79
C ILE A 22 -44.38 47.08 -9.42
N SER A 23 -45.02 46.41 -8.47
CA SER A 23 -46.37 46.74 -8.02
C SER A 23 -46.45 48.15 -7.41
N MET A 24 -45.53 48.51 -6.51
CA MET A 24 -45.46 49.86 -5.91
C MET A 24 -45.12 50.91 -6.96
N GLY A 25 -44.26 50.58 -7.92
CA GLY A 25 -43.89 51.50 -8.98
C GLY A 25 -45.04 51.88 -9.91
N ALA A 26 -46.00 50.98 -10.10
CA ALA A 26 -47.21 51.24 -10.87
C ALA A 26 -48.11 52.31 -10.20
N PHE A 27 -48.04 52.48 -8.86
CA PHE A 27 -48.90 53.42 -8.11
C PHE A 27 -48.17 54.66 -7.59
N LEU A 28 -46.84 54.53 -7.33
CA LEU A 28 -46.10 55.61 -6.63
C LEU A 28 -45.12 56.36 -7.54
N ASP A 29 -44.18 55.67 -8.12
CA ASP A 29 -43.09 56.20 -8.98
C ASP A 29 -42.57 55.15 -9.96
N PHE A 30 -42.54 55.54 -11.26
CA PHE A 30 -42.02 54.67 -12.35
C PHE A 30 -40.59 54.23 -12.11
N LYS A 31 -39.78 54.92 -11.34
CA LYS A 31 -38.41 54.51 -10.95
C LYS A 31 -38.39 53.18 -10.20
N LEU A 32 -39.36 52.88 -9.34
CA LEU A 32 -39.54 51.68 -8.63
C LEU A 32 -39.83 50.49 -9.59
N THR A 33 -40.61 50.71 -10.65
CA THR A 33 -40.86 49.71 -11.71
C THR A 33 -39.54 49.31 -12.40
N LEU A 34 -38.69 50.32 -12.71
CA LEU A 34 -37.39 50.06 -13.33
C LEU A 34 -36.47 49.26 -12.41
N ILE A 35 -36.47 49.50 -11.10
CA ILE A 35 -35.72 48.74 -10.11
C ILE A 35 -36.21 47.28 -10.10
N GLY A 36 -37.50 47.03 -10.07
CA GLY A 36 -38.06 45.69 -10.09
C GLY A 36 -37.72 44.91 -11.37
N LEU A 37 -37.81 45.58 -12.54
CA LEU A 37 -37.41 44.98 -13.82
C LEU A 37 -35.91 44.70 -13.89
N SER A 38 -35.06 45.57 -13.35
CA SER A 38 -33.62 45.36 -13.30
C SER A 38 -33.26 44.15 -12.43
N LEU A 39 -33.97 43.93 -11.31
CA LEU A 39 -33.80 42.73 -10.46
C LEU A 39 -34.19 41.43 -11.22
N LEU A 40 -35.29 41.45 -11.97
CA LEU A 40 -35.70 40.34 -12.82
C LEU A 40 -34.65 40.02 -13.90
N PHE A 41 -34.17 41.07 -14.57
CA PHE A 41 -33.11 40.89 -15.58
C PHE A 41 -31.81 40.35 -14.96
N ALA A 42 -31.44 40.87 -13.78
CA ALA A 42 -30.28 40.33 -13.06
C ALA A 42 -30.42 38.82 -12.71
N THR A 43 -31.62 38.39 -12.26
CA THR A 43 -31.85 36.96 -11.99
C THR A 43 -31.69 36.11 -13.25
N LEU A 44 -32.20 36.56 -14.40
CA LEU A 44 -32.01 35.88 -15.68
C LEU A 44 -30.51 35.82 -16.11
N ALA A 45 -29.83 36.96 -15.94
CA ALA A 45 -28.39 37.03 -16.23
C ALA A 45 -27.57 36.07 -15.35
N PHE A 46 -27.85 35.96 -14.04
CA PHE A 46 -27.20 35.00 -13.16
C PHE A 46 -27.50 33.57 -13.54
N LYS A 47 -28.74 33.22 -13.92
CA LYS A 47 -29.10 31.90 -14.42
C LYS A 47 -28.28 31.54 -15.69
N GLY A 48 -28.24 32.48 -16.65
CA GLY A 48 -27.47 32.35 -17.87
C GLY A 48 -25.97 32.17 -17.60
N TYR A 49 -25.42 32.97 -16.67
CA TYR A 49 -24.03 32.82 -16.25
C TYR A 49 -23.73 31.44 -15.66
N VAL A 50 -24.54 30.96 -14.70
CA VAL A 50 -24.32 29.63 -14.07
C VAL A 50 -24.40 28.50 -15.10
N LEU A 51 -25.29 28.61 -16.08
CA LEU A 51 -25.40 27.61 -17.16
C LEU A 51 -24.13 27.63 -18.02
N ILE A 52 -23.64 28.76 -18.47
CA ILE A 52 -22.44 28.91 -19.29
C ILE A 52 -21.20 28.53 -18.51
N ALA A 53 -21.07 28.95 -17.24
CA ALA A 53 -19.95 28.60 -16.38
C ALA A 53 -19.96 27.13 -16.00
N GLY A 54 -21.14 26.50 -15.85
CA GLY A 54 -21.28 25.05 -15.65
C GLY A 54 -20.78 24.25 -16.85
N LEU A 55 -21.12 24.68 -18.07
CA LEU A 55 -20.60 24.09 -19.31
C LEU A 55 -19.07 24.29 -19.45
N ALA A 56 -18.55 25.43 -19.02
CA ALA A 56 -17.12 25.67 -19.00
C ALA A 56 -16.42 24.79 -17.94
N ALA A 57 -17.00 24.63 -16.77
CA ALA A 57 -16.47 23.79 -15.69
C ALA A 57 -16.44 22.29 -16.07
N SER A 58 -17.42 21.80 -16.82
CA SER A 58 -17.41 20.41 -17.31
C SER A 58 -16.29 20.13 -18.34
N ARG A 59 -15.71 21.18 -18.92
CA ARG A 59 -14.56 21.10 -19.86
C ARG A 59 -13.21 21.39 -19.20
N LEU A 60 -13.16 21.52 -17.86
CA LEU A 60 -11.91 21.68 -17.14
C LEU A 60 -11.05 20.41 -17.30
N GLU A 61 -9.82 20.61 -17.68
CA GLU A 61 -8.81 19.54 -17.63
C GLU A 61 -8.13 19.54 -16.27
N VAL A 62 -7.96 18.35 -15.71
CA VAL A 62 -7.29 18.17 -14.44
C VAL A 62 -6.10 17.23 -14.64
N ASP A 63 -4.91 17.78 -14.45
CA ASP A 63 -3.67 17.01 -14.44
C ASP A 63 -3.23 16.79 -13.01
N TRP A 64 -2.81 15.55 -12.73
CA TRP A 64 -2.36 15.16 -11.40
C TRP A 64 -0.84 15.02 -11.36
N VAL A 65 -0.22 15.71 -10.41
CA VAL A 65 1.20 15.56 -10.09
C VAL A 65 1.32 15.16 -8.63
N TYR A 66 2.16 14.16 -8.34
CA TYR A 66 2.40 13.75 -6.97
C TYR A 66 3.88 13.50 -6.70
N LYS A 67 4.28 13.70 -5.44
CA LYS A 67 5.64 13.48 -4.93
C LYS A 67 5.56 12.81 -3.55
N GLY A 68 6.58 11.99 -3.22
CA GLY A 68 6.59 11.26 -1.95
C GLY A 68 5.78 9.97 -2.04
N ASN A 69 6.35 8.91 -2.63
CA ASN A 69 5.67 7.63 -2.83
C ASN A 69 6.28 6.50 -1.98
N ILE A 70 7.00 6.85 -0.92
CA ILE A 70 7.60 5.91 0.02
C ILE A 70 6.90 6.05 1.37
N GLU A 71 6.69 4.92 2.03
CA GLU A 71 6.10 4.86 3.37
C GLU A 71 6.85 5.76 4.36
N GLY A 72 6.11 6.57 5.11
CA GLY A 72 6.63 7.51 6.08
C GLY A 72 7.02 8.88 5.51
N GLU A 73 7.03 9.04 4.19
CA GLU A 73 7.13 10.34 3.54
C GLU A 73 5.75 10.99 3.43
N GLU A 74 5.75 12.31 3.37
CA GLU A 74 4.55 13.07 3.06
C GLU A 74 4.23 12.94 1.57
N LEU A 75 3.02 12.51 1.26
CA LEU A 75 2.51 12.44 -0.09
C LEU A 75 1.93 13.82 -0.48
N GLU A 76 2.70 14.58 -1.22
CA GLU A 76 2.23 15.82 -1.81
C GLU A 76 1.50 15.53 -3.12
N VAL A 77 0.25 15.98 -3.22
CA VAL A 77 -0.57 15.85 -4.43
C VAL A 77 -0.98 17.24 -4.88
N VAL A 78 -0.69 17.56 -6.13
CA VAL A 78 -1.07 18.81 -6.77
C VAL A 78 -1.97 18.49 -7.95
N ALA A 79 -3.21 18.94 -7.87
CA ALA A 79 -4.12 18.93 -9.00
C ALA A 79 -4.02 20.25 -9.75
N VAL A 80 -3.71 20.18 -11.02
CA VAL A 80 -3.58 21.33 -11.90
C VAL A 80 -4.85 21.44 -12.75
N LEU A 81 -5.74 22.37 -12.36
CA LEU A 81 -7.00 22.65 -13.06
C LEU A 81 -6.77 23.66 -14.17
N LYS A 82 -7.03 23.29 -15.41
CA LYS A 82 -6.82 24.13 -16.60
C LYS A 82 -8.14 24.53 -17.22
N ASN A 83 -8.42 25.84 -17.25
CA ASN A 83 -9.56 26.41 -17.97
C ASN A 83 -9.12 26.83 -19.38
N LYS A 84 -9.43 26.02 -20.38
CA LYS A 84 -9.13 26.36 -21.79
C LYS A 84 -10.20 27.25 -22.43
N THR A 85 -11.30 27.48 -21.73
CA THR A 85 -12.42 28.29 -22.25
C THR A 85 -12.17 29.80 -22.06
N ILE A 86 -12.95 30.61 -22.76
CA ILE A 86 -12.97 32.07 -22.59
C ILE A 86 -13.90 32.51 -21.46
N VAL A 87 -14.61 31.59 -20.84
CA VAL A 87 -15.60 31.87 -19.79
C VAL A 87 -14.91 31.82 -18.42
N PRO A 88 -15.03 32.90 -17.61
CA PRO A 88 -14.54 32.84 -16.23
C PRO A 88 -15.48 32.00 -15.37
N ILE A 89 -14.90 31.15 -14.51
CA ILE A 89 -15.64 30.39 -13.52
C ILE A 89 -15.38 31.03 -12.15
N GLY A 90 -16.29 31.90 -11.72
CA GLY A 90 -16.09 32.76 -10.54
C GLY A 90 -16.23 32.01 -9.22
N PHE A 91 -17.22 31.12 -9.10
CA PHE A 91 -17.52 30.37 -7.87
C PHE A 91 -17.68 28.89 -8.18
N LEU A 92 -16.58 28.18 -8.18
CA LEU A 92 -16.51 26.74 -8.31
C LEU A 92 -16.27 26.13 -6.94
N GLU A 93 -17.30 25.55 -6.32
CA GLU A 93 -17.11 24.70 -5.16
C GLU A 93 -16.49 23.39 -5.59
N VAL A 94 -15.38 23.03 -4.99
CA VAL A 94 -14.67 21.78 -5.27
C VAL A 94 -14.58 20.93 -4.01
N SER A 95 -14.77 19.64 -4.14
CA SER A 95 -14.55 18.67 -3.08
C SER A 95 -13.72 17.50 -3.64
N LEU A 96 -12.54 17.29 -3.07
CA LEU A 96 -11.65 16.20 -3.47
C LEU A 96 -12.11 14.90 -2.86
N LYS A 97 -12.39 13.89 -3.69
CA LYS A 97 -12.58 12.50 -3.26
C LYS A 97 -11.21 11.83 -3.12
N TYR A 98 -11.02 11.11 -2.04
CA TYR A 98 -9.80 10.30 -1.85
C TYR A 98 -10.09 9.09 -0.96
N SER A 99 -9.21 8.09 -1.06
CA SER A 99 -9.31 6.86 -0.27
C SER A 99 -9.34 7.15 1.23
N PRO A 100 -10.22 6.51 2.04
CA PRO A 100 -10.33 6.73 3.49
C PRO A 100 -9.04 6.39 4.25
N ASN A 101 -8.15 5.65 3.63
CA ASN A 101 -6.84 5.28 4.17
C ASN A 101 -5.73 6.31 3.90
N LEU A 102 -6.08 7.48 3.35
CA LEU A 102 -5.24 8.65 3.28
C LEU A 102 -5.62 9.63 4.40
N ARG A 103 -4.66 10.06 5.19
CA ARG A 103 -4.89 11.08 6.23
C ARG A 103 -4.38 12.41 5.72
N LEU A 104 -5.29 13.37 5.53
CA LEU A 104 -4.93 14.73 5.15
C LEU A 104 -4.18 15.39 6.31
N ILE A 105 -2.97 15.90 6.03
CA ILE A 105 -2.11 16.64 6.99
C ILE A 105 -2.25 18.13 6.77
N GLU A 106 -2.11 18.56 5.51
CA GLU A 106 -2.11 19.97 5.11
C GLU A 106 -2.95 20.15 3.85
N GLY A 107 -3.57 21.30 3.70
CA GLY A 107 -4.50 21.62 2.62
C GLY A 107 -5.95 21.44 3.03
N ALA A 108 -6.85 21.60 2.08
CA ALA A 108 -8.28 21.48 2.28
C ALA A 108 -8.85 20.27 1.52
N ARG A 109 -9.88 19.63 2.10
CA ARG A 109 -10.66 18.61 1.38
C ARG A 109 -11.47 19.22 0.24
N GLY A 110 -11.82 20.48 0.38
CA GLY A 110 -12.58 21.22 -0.62
C GLY A 110 -12.55 22.71 -0.32
N GLY A 111 -13.10 23.50 -1.22
CA GLY A 111 -13.14 24.95 -1.10
C GLY A 111 -13.84 25.59 -2.28
N VAL A 112 -13.82 26.90 -2.33
CA VAL A 112 -14.34 27.67 -3.46
C VAL A 112 -13.15 28.20 -4.25
N LEU A 113 -13.11 27.91 -5.54
CA LEU A 113 -12.09 28.36 -6.46
C LEU A 113 -12.69 29.33 -7.48
N ALA A 114 -11.91 30.33 -7.84
CA ALA A 114 -12.17 31.16 -9.02
C ALA A 114 -11.12 30.81 -10.08
N ILE A 115 -11.59 30.45 -11.27
CA ILE A 115 -10.70 30.06 -12.36
C ILE A 115 -10.92 31.04 -13.52
N PRO A 116 -10.01 32.00 -13.77
CA PRO A 116 -10.10 32.94 -14.86
C PRO A 116 -10.10 32.23 -16.25
N PRO A 117 -10.48 32.94 -17.31
CA PRO A 117 -10.38 32.42 -18.66
C PRO A 117 -8.95 32.07 -19.03
N ARG A 118 -8.76 30.98 -19.75
CA ARG A 118 -7.43 30.54 -20.25
C ARG A 118 -6.34 30.51 -19.19
N SER A 119 -6.70 30.15 -17.95
CA SER A 119 -5.79 30.14 -16.81
C SER A 119 -5.66 28.77 -16.19
N ILE A 120 -4.68 28.67 -15.30
CA ILE A 120 -4.33 27.46 -14.57
C ILE A 120 -4.43 27.77 -13.07
N VAL A 121 -5.12 26.92 -12.32
CA VAL A 121 -5.20 26.99 -10.86
C VAL A 121 -4.70 25.69 -10.27
N GLN A 122 -3.90 25.75 -9.22
CA GLN A 122 -3.37 24.58 -8.53
C GLN A 122 -4.12 24.36 -7.22
N PHE A 123 -4.50 23.10 -7.00
CA PHE A 123 -5.05 22.63 -5.74
C PHE A 123 -4.06 21.67 -5.11
N ARG A 124 -3.46 22.07 -3.98
CA ARG A 124 -2.44 21.31 -3.28
C ARG A 124 -3.02 20.66 -2.02
N ALA A 125 -2.68 19.39 -1.81
CA ALA A 125 -3.00 18.66 -0.58
C ALA A 125 -1.84 17.75 -0.21
N ILE A 126 -1.53 17.67 1.09
CA ILE A 126 -0.48 16.80 1.64
C ILE A 126 -1.14 15.73 2.49
N PHE A 127 -0.82 14.49 2.19
CA PHE A 127 -1.36 13.32 2.87
C PHE A 127 -0.27 12.51 3.54
N LYS A 128 -0.63 11.89 4.65
CA LYS A 128 0.07 10.72 5.15
C LYS A 128 -0.58 9.48 4.54
N ALA A 129 0.22 8.62 3.95
CA ALA A 129 -0.27 7.47 3.21
C ALA A 129 0.28 6.16 3.80
N ARG A 130 -0.51 5.08 3.70
CA ARG A 130 -0.14 3.72 4.08
C ARG A 130 0.46 3.00 2.86
N VAL A 131 1.16 1.88 3.09
CA VAL A 131 1.66 1.03 1.99
C VAL A 131 0.50 0.47 1.19
N GLY A 132 0.48 0.71 -0.11
CA GLY A 132 -0.58 0.22 -1.01
C GLY A 132 -0.97 1.23 -2.08
N CYS A 133 -2.04 0.94 -2.81
CA CYS A 133 -2.62 1.80 -3.84
C CYS A 133 -3.75 2.65 -3.24
N HIS A 134 -3.65 3.96 -3.39
CA HIS A 134 -4.64 4.91 -2.92
C HIS A 134 -5.22 5.68 -4.09
N LYS A 135 -6.54 5.66 -4.20
CA LYS A 135 -7.27 6.42 -5.22
C LYS A 135 -7.46 7.86 -4.74
N ILE A 136 -7.08 8.82 -5.58
CA ILE A 136 -7.25 10.25 -5.37
C ILE A 136 -7.97 10.79 -6.60
N GLY A 137 -8.98 11.64 -6.37
CA GLY A 137 -9.94 12.10 -7.39
C GLY A 137 -11.18 11.18 -7.43
N PRO A 138 -12.16 11.56 -8.27
CA PRO A 138 -12.28 12.83 -8.95
C PRO A 138 -12.58 14.00 -8.00
N PHE A 139 -12.61 15.23 -8.52
CA PHE A 139 -13.25 16.34 -7.82
C PHE A 139 -14.75 16.29 -8.07
N THR A 140 -15.54 16.38 -7.00
CA THR A 140 -16.96 16.74 -7.10
C THR A 140 -17.06 18.25 -7.09
N VAL A 141 -17.74 18.82 -8.08
CA VAL A 141 -17.82 20.25 -8.28
C VAL A 141 -19.26 20.74 -8.42
N VAL A 142 -19.48 21.97 -7.96
CA VAL A 142 -20.74 22.73 -8.11
C VAL A 142 -20.38 24.15 -8.52
N VAL A 143 -21.01 24.67 -9.55
CA VAL A 143 -20.88 26.06 -9.94
C VAL A 143 -22.03 26.84 -9.36
N ARG A 144 -21.74 28.01 -8.76
CA ARG A 144 -22.73 28.96 -8.21
C ARG A 144 -22.53 30.35 -8.79
N ASP A 145 -23.56 31.15 -8.71
CA ASP A 145 -23.46 32.62 -8.90
C ASP A 145 -23.00 33.31 -7.61
N VAL A 146 -22.61 34.59 -7.74
CA VAL A 146 -22.10 35.44 -6.65
C VAL A 146 -23.07 35.54 -5.48
N LEU A 147 -24.39 35.64 -5.77
CA LEU A 147 -25.44 35.78 -4.76
C LEU A 147 -25.94 34.41 -4.25
N GLY A 148 -25.54 33.33 -4.90
CA GLY A 148 -26.00 31.98 -4.59
C GLY A 148 -27.48 31.76 -4.88
N LEU A 149 -28.03 32.43 -5.90
CA LEU A 149 -29.43 32.29 -6.35
C LEU A 149 -29.60 31.01 -7.17
N PHE A 150 -28.58 30.64 -7.93
CA PHE A 150 -28.57 29.48 -8.80
C PHE A 150 -27.33 28.60 -8.54
N ARG A 151 -27.48 27.33 -8.72
CA ARG A 151 -26.37 26.35 -8.70
C ARG A 151 -26.56 25.27 -9.75
N THR A 152 -25.48 24.67 -10.19
CA THR A 152 -25.53 23.43 -11.00
C THR A 152 -25.77 22.21 -10.12
N ASP A 153 -26.14 21.10 -10.74
CA ASP A 153 -25.97 19.80 -10.11
C ASP A 153 -24.51 19.52 -9.76
N GLU A 154 -24.32 18.58 -8.85
CA GLU A 154 -23.00 18.03 -8.56
C GLU A 154 -22.56 17.16 -9.73
N PHE A 155 -21.37 17.43 -10.26
CA PHE A 155 -20.75 16.60 -11.28
C PHE A 155 -19.27 16.39 -10.98
N GLU A 156 -18.69 15.39 -11.61
CA GLU A 156 -17.30 15.01 -11.38
C GLU A 156 -16.40 15.52 -12.51
N ILE A 157 -15.23 16.05 -12.14
CA ILE A 157 -14.17 16.45 -13.06
C ILE A 157 -12.85 15.82 -12.68
N GLY A 158 -12.01 15.57 -13.70
CA GLY A 158 -10.68 14.95 -13.49
C GLY A 158 -10.80 13.50 -13.03
N GLY A 159 -10.30 12.57 -13.74
CA GLY A 159 -10.36 11.14 -13.40
C GLY A 159 -9.68 10.80 -12.06
N ASN A 160 -9.77 9.53 -11.68
CA ASN A 160 -9.05 8.97 -10.54
C ASN A 160 -7.60 8.67 -10.91
N ILE A 161 -6.67 8.96 -10.02
CA ILE A 161 -5.31 8.42 -10.07
C ILE A 161 -5.13 7.40 -8.94
N CYS A 162 -4.34 6.35 -9.22
CA CYS A 162 -3.89 5.41 -8.18
C CYS A 162 -2.44 5.75 -7.85
N VAL A 163 -2.22 6.28 -6.65
CA VAL A 163 -0.88 6.52 -6.12
C VAL A 163 -0.44 5.30 -5.33
N LYS A 164 0.64 4.67 -5.79
CA LYS A 164 1.23 3.49 -5.16
C LYS A 164 2.30 3.90 -4.16
N ILE A 165 2.04 3.63 -2.88
CA ILE A 165 2.98 3.88 -1.80
C ILE A 165 3.80 2.62 -1.55
N LYS A 166 5.10 2.75 -1.74
CA LYS A 166 6.06 1.65 -1.59
C LYS A 166 6.46 1.49 -0.12
N PRO A 167 6.64 0.25 0.37
CA PRO A 167 7.14 0.02 1.71
C PRO A 167 8.57 0.55 1.85
N ARG A 168 8.88 1.09 3.03
CA ARG A 168 10.22 1.58 3.37
C ARG A 168 11.18 0.41 3.55
N VAL A 169 12.34 0.48 2.90
CA VAL A 169 13.42 -0.49 3.10
C VAL A 169 14.27 -0.06 4.29
N SER A 170 14.39 -0.93 5.28
CA SER A 170 15.21 -0.70 6.47
C SER A 170 16.61 -1.25 6.28
N GLU A 171 17.62 -0.39 6.28
CA GLU A 171 19.03 -0.83 6.20
C GLU A 171 19.47 -1.66 7.42
N LEU A 172 18.89 -1.42 8.60
CA LEU A 172 19.16 -2.21 9.79
C LEU A 172 18.70 -3.66 9.63
N VAL A 173 17.52 -3.87 9.01
CA VAL A 173 17.03 -5.21 8.69
C VAL A 173 17.96 -5.89 7.71
N VAL A 174 18.37 -5.18 6.67
CA VAL A 174 19.31 -5.68 5.67
C VAL A 174 20.63 -6.09 6.31
N LYS A 175 21.23 -5.23 7.13
CA LYS A 175 22.51 -5.51 7.82
C LYS A 175 22.40 -6.70 8.78
N LYS A 176 21.32 -6.79 9.57
CA LYS A 176 21.10 -7.91 10.50
C LYS A 176 20.93 -9.24 9.75
N LEU A 177 20.18 -9.24 8.65
CA LEU A 177 20.01 -10.43 7.82
C LEU A 177 21.33 -10.89 7.20
N PHE A 178 22.14 -9.97 6.68
CA PHE A 178 23.47 -10.29 6.16
C PHE A 178 24.44 -10.82 7.24
N ALA A 179 24.45 -10.21 8.42
CA ALA A 179 25.29 -10.67 9.52
C ALA A 179 24.89 -12.08 9.97
N TYR A 180 23.59 -12.37 10.01
CA TYR A 180 23.06 -13.65 10.44
C TYR A 180 23.24 -14.74 9.40
N SER A 181 23.10 -14.45 8.11
CA SER A 181 23.31 -15.42 7.02
C SER A 181 24.74 -15.95 6.99
N ARG A 182 25.72 -15.15 7.37
CA ARG A 182 27.12 -15.57 7.56
C ARG A 182 27.31 -16.55 8.72
N THR A 183 26.51 -16.41 9.79
CA THR A 183 26.68 -17.20 11.03
C THR A 183 25.99 -18.56 10.95
N VAL A 184 24.91 -18.70 10.17
CA VAL A 184 24.04 -19.90 10.18
C VAL A 184 24.27 -20.85 8.99
N GLY A 185 25.19 -20.53 8.07
CA GLY A 185 25.57 -21.44 7.00
C GLY A 185 24.44 -21.89 6.07
N LEU A 186 23.48 -21.03 5.84
CA LEU A 186 22.28 -21.30 5.02
C LEU A 186 22.57 -21.40 3.51
N THR A 187 23.76 -21.00 3.12
CA THR A 187 24.23 -21.02 1.74
C THR A 187 25.17 -22.15 1.44
N ARG A 188 25.22 -23.17 2.32
CA ARG A 188 26.06 -24.38 2.04
C ARG A 188 25.39 -25.19 0.97
N SER A 189 26.01 -25.20 -0.21
CA SER A 189 25.57 -26.06 -1.31
C SER A 189 25.85 -27.52 -1.04
N GLY A 190 26.76 -27.80 -0.07
CA GLY A 190 27.28 -29.12 0.17
C GLY A 190 28.03 -29.70 -1.04
N ARG A 191 28.45 -28.85 -1.97
CA ARG A 191 29.16 -29.23 -3.19
C ARG A 191 30.44 -28.43 -3.36
N PRO A 192 31.53 -29.01 -3.78
CA PRO A 192 32.76 -28.29 -4.08
C PRO A 192 32.57 -27.36 -5.27
N GLY A 193 33.12 -26.13 -5.19
CA GLY A 193 33.03 -25.12 -6.22
C GLY A 193 33.99 -23.97 -6.05
N HIS A 194 33.64 -22.83 -6.60
CA HIS A 194 34.47 -21.62 -6.61
C HIS A 194 34.03 -20.53 -5.63
N GLY A 195 33.25 -20.86 -4.57
CA GLY A 195 32.82 -19.92 -3.56
C GLY A 195 33.92 -19.45 -2.60
N VAL A 196 33.52 -18.73 -1.57
CA VAL A 196 34.44 -18.14 -0.58
C VAL A 196 34.55 -19.00 0.69
N GLU A 197 33.58 -19.86 0.97
CA GLU A 197 33.56 -20.70 2.17
C GLU A 197 34.33 -22.01 1.97
N PHE A 198 34.98 -22.45 3.03
CA PHE A 198 35.76 -23.70 3.04
C PHE A 198 34.80 -24.92 3.01
N TYR A 199 35.02 -25.84 2.06
CA TYR A 199 34.27 -27.07 1.95
C TYR A 199 35.04 -28.25 2.56
N ASP A 200 36.20 -28.60 1.95
CA ASP A 200 37.03 -29.72 2.37
C ASP A 200 38.47 -29.54 1.86
N VAL A 201 39.32 -30.50 2.18
CA VAL A 201 40.69 -30.55 1.69
C VAL A 201 40.92 -31.87 0.94
N ARG A 202 41.17 -31.78 -0.36
CA ARG A 202 41.53 -32.94 -1.20
C ARG A 202 43.01 -32.93 -1.60
N GLU A 203 43.46 -34.03 -2.12
CA GLU A 203 44.79 -34.09 -2.69
C GLU A 203 44.93 -33.20 -3.93
N TYR A 204 46.12 -32.61 -4.06
CA TYR A 204 46.46 -31.76 -5.20
C TYR A 204 46.43 -32.54 -6.50
N ARG A 205 45.86 -31.94 -7.54
CA ARG A 205 45.92 -32.44 -8.91
C ARG A 205 46.58 -31.40 -9.82
N THR A 206 47.29 -31.88 -10.84
CA THR A 206 47.95 -31.02 -11.83
C THR A 206 46.92 -30.06 -12.45
N GLY A 207 47.13 -28.75 -12.29
CA GLY A 207 46.22 -27.71 -12.74
C GLY A 207 45.47 -26.96 -11.62
N ASP A 208 45.60 -27.39 -10.37
CA ASP A 208 45.01 -26.71 -9.23
C ASP A 208 45.75 -25.40 -8.91
N GLU A 209 45.00 -24.40 -8.47
CA GLU A 209 45.55 -23.07 -8.08
C GLU A 209 46.46 -23.19 -6.84
N LEU A 210 47.74 -22.81 -6.97
CA LEU A 210 48.71 -22.80 -5.87
C LEU A 210 48.30 -21.94 -4.66
N ARG A 211 47.44 -20.93 -4.89
CA ARG A 211 46.87 -20.07 -3.82
C ARG A 211 45.97 -20.83 -2.86
N ARG A 212 45.40 -21.97 -3.28
CA ARG A 212 44.49 -22.79 -2.47
C ARG A 212 45.20 -23.95 -1.76
N LEU A 213 46.54 -24.03 -1.83
CA LEU A 213 47.33 -25.03 -1.14
C LEU A 213 47.14 -24.93 0.38
N GLU A 214 46.90 -26.09 1.02
CA GLU A 214 46.86 -26.21 2.48
C GLU A 214 48.29 -26.38 3.01
N TRP A 215 49.00 -25.29 3.18
CA TRP A 215 50.40 -25.26 3.61
C TRP A 215 50.64 -26.00 4.92
N LYS A 216 49.65 -26.02 5.83
CA LYS A 216 49.74 -26.70 7.11
C LYS A 216 49.83 -28.24 6.94
N ARG A 217 49.12 -28.83 6.02
CA ARG A 217 49.21 -30.27 5.70
C ARG A 217 50.51 -30.59 4.97
N LEU A 218 50.97 -29.74 4.10
CA LEU A 218 52.27 -29.89 3.45
C LEU A 218 53.40 -29.90 4.49
N ALA A 219 53.42 -28.94 5.42
CA ALA A 219 54.44 -28.83 6.46
C ALA A 219 54.38 -29.97 7.49
N SER A 220 53.19 -30.49 7.85
CA SER A 220 53.04 -31.47 8.92
C SER A 220 53.07 -32.92 8.45
N ARG A 221 52.65 -33.20 7.21
CA ARG A 221 52.47 -34.56 6.69
C ARG A 221 53.15 -34.80 5.34
N ASN A 222 53.82 -33.80 4.80
CA ASN A 222 54.42 -33.80 3.46
C ASN A 222 53.42 -34.18 2.34
N LEU A 223 52.14 -33.86 2.53
CA LEU A 223 51.06 -34.13 1.59
C LEU A 223 50.63 -32.85 0.90
N LEU A 224 50.74 -32.80 -0.42
CA LEU A 224 50.22 -31.74 -1.26
C LEU A 224 48.72 -31.84 -1.28
N ALA A 225 48.02 -30.87 -0.62
CA ALA A 225 46.59 -30.85 -0.54
C ALA A 225 46.06 -29.41 -0.87
N VAL A 226 44.87 -29.34 -1.45
CA VAL A 226 44.21 -28.08 -1.85
C VAL A 226 42.90 -27.92 -1.10
N LYS A 227 42.66 -26.69 -0.64
CA LYS A 227 41.38 -26.31 -0.06
C LYS A 227 40.32 -26.25 -1.16
N GLU A 228 39.32 -27.08 -1.04
CA GLU A 228 38.09 -26.93 -1.84
C GLU A 228 37.22 -25.93 -1.16
N MET A 229 36.72 -24.99 -1.96
CA MET A 229 35.73 -24.02 -1.52
C MET A 229 34.34 -24.54 -1.83
N GLU A 230 33.36 -24.12 -1.06
CA GLU A 230 31.97 -24.46 -1.30
C GLU A 230 31.41 -23.67 -2.47
N GLN A 231 30.58 -24.28 -3.31
CA GLN A 231 29.89 -23.57 -4.38
C GLN A 231 28.89 -22.63 -3.77
N GLU A 232 28.88 -21.36 -4.20
CA GLU A 232 27.80 -20.44 -3.84
C GLU A 232 26.48 -20.96 -4.41
N ALA A 233 25.58 -21.37 -3.52
CA ALA A 233 24.25 -21.81 -3.92
C ALA A 233 23.29 -20.63 -3.84
N PHE A 234 22.85 -20.16 -5.00
CA PHE A 234 21.70 -19.25 -5.06
C PHE A 234 20.45 -19.99 -4.63
N GLN A 235 19.68 -19.35 -3.77
CA GLN A 235 18.44 -19.94 -3.26
C GLN A 235 17.22 -19.43 -4.03
N ASN A 236 16.23 -20.29 -4.14
CA ASN A 236 14.90 -19.91 -4.57
C ASN A 236 14.09 -19.53 -3.33
N VAL A 237 13.67 -18.27 -3.22
CA VAL A 237 12.95 -17.76 -2.06
C VAL A 237 11.58 -17.28 -2.48
N ILE A 238 10.53 -17.78 -1.83
CA ILE A 238 9.15 -17.41 -2.09
C ILE A 238 8.56 -16.79 -0.82
N PHE A 239 8.10 -15.56 -0.94
CA PHE A 239 7.35 -14.90 0.10
C PHE A 239 5.84 -15.10 -0.14
N ILE A 240 5.11 -15.51 0.89
CA ILE A 240 3.65 -15.57 0.88
C ILE A 240 3.17 -14.60 1.95
N VAL A 241 2.42 -13.58 1.54
CA VAL A 241 2.01 -12.49 2.42
C VAL A 241 0.49 -12.43 2.52
N ASP A 242 0.01 -12.53 3.74
CA ASP A 242 -1.39 -12.29 4.10
C ASP A 242 -1.67 -10.79 4.11
N ALA A 243 -2.54 -10.36 3.20
CA ALA A 243 -3.03 -9.01 3.08
C ALA A 243 -4.56 -8.95 3.25
N THR A 244 -5.10 -9.87 4.04
CA THR A 244 -6.52 -9.88 4.41
C THR A 244 -6.84 -8.79 5.43
N SER A 245 -8.11 -8.51 5.64
CA SER A 245 -8.60 -7.54 6.64
C SER A 245 -8.05 -7.78 8.05
N PHE A 246 -7.67 -9.02 8.37
CA PHE A 246 -7.06 -9.38 9.66
C PHE A 246 -5.68 -8.74 9.86
N THR A 247 -4.89 -8.56 8.81
CA THR A 247 -3.54 -7.96 8.88
C THR A 247 -3.55 -6.44 8.77
N MET A 248 -4.70 -5.85 8.41
CA MET A 248 -4.86 -4.40 8.25
C MET A 248 -5.23 -3.67 9.55
N ARG A 249 -5.48 -4.40 10.63
CA ARG A 249 -5.81 -3.84 11.94
C ARG A 249 -4.57 -3.30 12.62
N GLY A 250 -4.71 -2.13 13.25
CA GLY A 250 -3.64 -1.47 13.99
C GLY A 250 -3.52 0.01 13.63
N PRO A 251 -2.62 0.74 14.31
CA PRO A 251 -2.43 2.16 14.10
C PRO A 251 -1.87 2.46 12.73
N TYR A 252 -2.13 3.67 12.27
CA TYR A 252 -1.73 4.17 10.97
C TYR A 252 -0.20 4.11 10.77
N GLY A 253 0.25 3.43 9.74
CA GLY A 253 1.68 3.22 9.46
C GLY A 253 2.34 2.08 10.26
N ASN A 254 1.60 1.41 11.15
CA ASN A 254 2.11 0.34 12.01
C ASN A 254 1.12 -0.83 12.12
N THR A 255 0.53 -1.26 11.02
CA THR A 255 -0.24 -2.49 10.97
C THR A 255 0.66 -3.71 10.75
N PRO A 256 0.20 -4.92 11.07
CA PRO A 256 0.90 -6.15 10.74
C PRO A 256 1.32 -6.24 9.28
N TYR A 257 0.42 -5.86 8.35
CA TYR A 257 0.73 -5.85 6.91
C TYR A 257 1.88 -4.89 6.57
N GLU A 258 1.83 -3.63 7.05
CA GLU A 258 2.87 -2.63 6.77
C GLU A 258 4.23 -3.06 7.32
N HIS A 259 4.23 -3.69 8.50
CA HIS A 259 5.46 -4.24 9.07
C HIS A 259 6.01 -5.40 8.24
N VAL A 260 5.16 -6.35 7.85
CA VAL A 260 5.53 -7.46 6.96
C VAL A 260 6.04 -6.94 5.63
N ALA A 261 5.37 -5.95 5.02
CA ALA A 261 5.80 -5.36 3.77
C ALA A 261 7.21 -4.73 3.88
N ARG A 262 7.53 -4.07 5.00
CA ARG A 262 8.88 -3.55 5.30
C ARG A 262 9.91 -4.67 5.43
N ILE A 263 9.58 -5.75 6.14
CA ILE A 263 10.47 -6.92 6.29
C ILE A 263 10.72 -7.56 4.94
N VAL A 264 9.67 -7.87 4.18
CA VAL A 264 9.76 -8.52 2.87
C VAL A 264 10.57 -7.67 1.89
N SER A 265 10.30 -6.36 1.82
CA SER A 265 11.05 -5.45 0.94
C SER A 265 12.53 -5.37 1.31
N SER A 266 12.84 -5.30 2.62
CA SER A 266 14.22 -5.25 3.10
C SER A 266 14.96 -6.55 2.84
N THR A 267 14.30 -7.69 3.08
CA THR A 267 14.83 -9.02 2.81
C THR A 267 15.04 -9.23 1.30
N ALA A 268 14.05 -8.86 0.49
CA ALA A 268 14.14 -8.96 -0.96
C ALA A 268 15.30 -8.13 -1.52
N ARG A 269 15.56 -6.93 -0.97
CA ARG A 269 16.71 -6.11 -1.37
C ARG A 269 18.02 -6.81 -1.06
N ALA A 270 18.15 -7.41 0.13
CA ALA A 270 19.34 -8.13 0.55
C ALA A 270 19.60 -9.36 -0.33
N LEU A 271 18.57 -10.20 -0.50
CA LEU A 271 18.65 -11.44 -1.28
C LEU A 271 18.87 -11.18 -2.78
N SER A 272 18.22 -10.14 -3.32
CA SER A 272 18.41 -9.76 -4.72
C SER A 272 19.83 -9.26 -5.00
N ALA A 273 20.48 -8.60 -4.03
CA ALA A 273 21.87 -8.19 -4.14
C ALA A 273 22.84 -9.38 -4.09
N ARG A 274 22.46 -10.47 -3.42
CA ARG A 274 23.20 -11.74 -3.38
C ARG A 274 23.04 -12.57 -4.68
N GLY A 275 21.98 -12.30 -5.47
CA GLY A 275 21.69 -13.01 -6.70
C GLY A 275 20.65 -14.12 -6.59
N ASP A 276 19.98 -14.25 -5.44
CA ASP A 276 18.92 -15.23 -5.21
C ASP A 276 17.72 -14.98 -6.13
N ALA A 277 16.99 -16.08 -6.43
CA ALA A 277 15.76 -16.03 -7.17
C ALA A 277 14.58 -15.80 -6.22
N LEU A 278 13.81 -14.72 -6.42
CA LEU A 278 12.76 -14.30 -5.52
C LEU A 278 11.40 -14.30 -6.20
N GLY A 279 10.38 -14.70 -5.45
CA GLY A 279 8.98 -14.62 -5.84
C GLY A 279 8.10 -14.16 -4.68
N LEU A 280 6.95 -13.57 -4.99
CA LEU A 280 5.96 -13.14 -4.02
C LEU A 280 4.57 -13.60 -4.43
N VAL A 281 3.84 -14.12 -3.47
CA VAL A 281 2.38 -14.35 -3.53
C VAL A 281 1.73 -13.49 -2.46
N LEU A 282 0.87 -12.59 -2.87
CA LEU A 282 0.10 -11.69 -2.01
C LEU A 282 -1.38 -12.09 -2.08
N TYR A 283 -1.98 -12.50 -0.98
CA TYR A 283 -3.40 -12.86 -0.96
C TYR A 283 -4.21 -11.93 -0.04
N SER A 284 -5.36 -11.53 -0.53
CA SER A 284 -6.32 -10.69 0.18
C SER A 284 -7.68 -11.38 0.24
N ASP A 285 -8.66 -10.77 0.89
CA ASP A 285 -10.01 -11.33 1.00
C ASP A 285 -10.69 -11.56 -0.37
N ARG A 286 -10.27 -10.82 -1.40
CA ARG A 286 -10.90 -10.83 -2.73
C ARG A 286 -10.05 -11.46 -3.82
N LYS A 287 -8.74 -11.34 -3.77
CA LYS A 287 -7.84 -11.71 -4.87
C LYS A 287 -6.49 -12.22 -4.37
N VAL A 288 -5.87 -13.03 -5.21
CA VAL A 288 -4.48 -13.44 -5.06
C VAL A 288 -3.68 -12.84 -6.20
N LEU A 289 -2.56 -12.22 -5.87
CA LEU A 289 -1.62 -11.62 -6.81
C LEU A 289 -0.25 -12.30 -6.64
N SER A 290 0.49 -12.42 -7.72
CA SER A 290 1.84 -12.98 -7.66
C SER A 290 2.80 -12.28 -8.63
N THR A 291 4.09 -12.52 -8.47
CA THR A 291 5.13 -12.12 -9.42
C THR A 291 5.12 -12.92 -10.72
N GLY A 292 4.25 -13.92 -10.82
CA GLY A 292 4.15 -14.80 -12.01
C GLY A 292 5.26 -15.83 -12.16
N GLY A 293 6.33 -15.73 -11.37
CA GLY A 293 7.50 -16.63 -11.35
C GLY A 293 8.57 -16.08 -10.43
N LEU A 294 9.70 -16.77 -10.37
CA LEU A 294 10.89 -16.30 -9.65
C LEU A 294 11.78 -15.50 -10.60
N THR A 295 12.21 -14.34 -10.14
CA THR A 295 13.14 -13.47 -10.86
C THR A 295 14.39 -13.20 -10.01
N ARG A 296 15.49 -12.74 -10.63
CA ARG A 296 16.77 -12.50 -9.95
C ARG A 296 17.22 -11.05 -10.06
N GLY A 297 18.12 -10.64 -9.17
CA GLY A 297 18.74 -9.33 -9.17
C GLY A 297 17.77 -8.17 -8.91
N LYS A 298 18.11 -6.99 -9.38
CA LYS A 298 17.31 -5.77 -9.14
C LYS A 298 15.85 -5.87 -9.58
N ARG A 299 15.60 -6.62 -10.67
CA ARG A 299 14.25 -6.83 -11.20
C ARG A 299 13.35 -7.53 -10.17
N ALA A 300 13.84 -8.56 -9.49
CA ALA A 300 13.11 -9.28 -8.45
C ALA A 300 12.67 -8.34 -7.31
N PHE A 301 13.58 -7.49 -6.85
CA PHE A 301 13.28 -6.49 -5.83
C PHE A 301 12.17 -5.53 -6.28
N TYR A 302 12.28 -4.96 -7.49
CA TYR A 302 11.28 -4.01 -7.98
C TYR A 302 9.90 -4.66 -8.20
N GLU A 303 9.84 -5.90 -8.69
CA GLU A 303 8.59 -6.64 -8.86
C GLU A 303 7.90 -6.90 -7.51
N ILE A 304 8.65 -7.30 -6.49
CA ILE A 304 8.13 -7.51 -5.14
C ILE A 304 7.61 -6.21 -4.53
N VAL A 305 8.40 -5.13 -4.56
CA VAL A 305 7.99 -3.84 -4.01
C VAL A 305 6.78 -3.27 -4.75
N ASN A 306 6.74 -3.41 -6.08
CA ASN A 306 5.59 -2.98 -6.86
C ASN A 306 4.33 -3.78 -6.48
N LEU A 307 4.45 -5.10 -6.33
CA LEU A 307 3.31 -5.96 -5.97
C LEU A 307 2.77 -5.63 -4.58
N LEU A 308 3.63 -5.42 -3.58
CA LEU A 308 3.24 -4.97 -2.24
C LEU A 308 2.52 -3.62 -2.27
N SER A 309 2.90 -2.73 -3.19
CA SER A 309 2.28 -1.41 -3.34
C SER A 309 0.99 -1.40 -4.18
N THR A 310 0.55 -2.53 -4.75
CA THR A 310 -0.70 -2.62 -5.53
C THR A 310 -1.92 -2.96 -4.69
N LEU A 311 -1.76 -3.23 -3.40
CA LEU A 311 -2.88 -3.57 -2.53
C LEU A 311 -3.83 -2.38 -2.40
N GLU A 312 -5.09 -2.61 -2.77
CA GLU A 312 -6.18 -1.67 -2.53
C GLU A 312 -6.84 -2.00 -1.19
N TYR A 313 -6.95 -1.02 -0.33
CA TYR A 313 -7.66 -1.17 0.94
C TYR A 313 -9.17 -1.13 0.73
N ASP A 314 -9.87 -2.09 1.31
CA ASP A 314 -11.33 -2.04 1.36
C ASP A 314 -11.78 -0.98 2.37
N PRO A 315 -12.68 -0.05 2.02
CA PRO A 315 -13.20 0.94 2.95
C PRO A 315 -14.02 0.35 4.10
N ALA A 316 -14.59 -0.85 3.91
CA ALA A 316 -15.34 -1.58 4.94
C ALA A 316 -14.89 -3.04 4.98
N PRO A 317 -13.71 -3.32 5.55
CA PRO A 317 -13.21 -4.68 5.61
C PRO A 317 -14.05 -5.49 6.58
N VAL A 318 -14.85 -6.42 6.06
CA VAL A 318 -15.51 -7.45 6.86
C VAL A 318 -14.50 -8.58 7.05
N ALA A 319 -14.13 -8.82 8.31
CA ALA A 319 -13.27 -9.94 8.65
C ALA A 319 -14.08 -11.24 8.54
N ASP A 320 -14.03 -11.87 7.38
CA ASP A 320 -14.70 -13.12 7.09
C ASP A 320 -13.68 -14.28 7.11
N GLU A 321 -13.87 -15.21 8.01
CA GLU A 321 -12.98 -16.37 8.17
C GLU A 321 -13.15 -17.38 7.02
N GLU A 322 -14.36 -17.53 6.45
CA GLU A 322 -14.58 -18.39 5.29
C GLU A 322 -13.89 -17.84 4.04
N ALA A 323 -14.00 -16.54 3.78
CA ALA A 323 -13.28 -15.89 2.69
C ALA A 323 -11.76 -16.06 2.86
N ARG A 324 -11.26 -15.95 4.09
CA ARG A 324 -9.84 -16.16 4.41
C ARG A 324 -9.42 -17.61 4.16
N LEU A 325 -10.24 -18.60 4.51
CA LEU A 325 -9.99 -20.01 4.22
C LEU A 325 -9.96 -20.29 2.70
N GLY A 326 -10.79 -19.62 1.93
CA GLY A 326 -10.76 -19.66 0.47
C GLY A 326 -9.47 -19.06 -0.08
N SER A 327 -9.10 -17.89 0.41
CA SER A 327 -7.90 -17.13 -0.03
C SER A 327 -6.61 -17.88 0.22
N ILE A 328 -6.45 -18.56 1.38
CA ILE A 328 -5.26 -19.37 1.67
C ILE A 328 -5.09 -20.56 0.72
N SER A 329 -6.23 -21.17 0.31
CA SER A 329 -6.23 -22.27 -0.66
C SER A 329 -5.80 -21.78 -2.05
N ASN A 330 -6.27 -20.60 -2.46
CA ASN A 330 -5.86 -19.97 -3.71
C ASN A 330 -4.40 -19.51 -3.67
N ALA A 331 -3.93 -19.02 -2.52
CA ALA A 331 -2.52 -18.68 -2.32
C ALA A 331 -1.63 -19.92 -2.48
N LEU A 332 -2.03 -21.09 -1.96
CA LEU A 332 -1.30 -22.35 -2.19
C LEU A 332 -1.24 -22.70 -3.66
N LYS A 333 -2.38 -22.67 -4.38
CA LYS A 333 -2.42 -22.97 -5.83
C LYS A 333 -1.46 -22.07 -6.60
N GLU A 334 -1.47 -20.78 -6.29
CA GLU A 334 -0.60 -19.80 -6.95
C GLU A 334 0.86 -20.00 -6.57
N THR A 335 1.17 -20.33 -5.32
CA THR A 335 2.52 -20.69 -4.87
C THR A 335 3.06 -21.89 -5.63
N LEU A 336 2.26 -22.95 -5.78
CA LEU A 336 2.65 -24.14 -6.53
C LEU A 336 2.86 -23.84 -8.03
N ARG A 337 2.13 -22.88 -8.57
CA ARG A 337 2.29 -22.45 -9.97
C ARG A 337 3.62 -21.74 -10.23
N ILE A 338 4.06 -20.88 -9.30
CA ILE A 338 5.31 -20.12 -9.46
C ILE A 338 6.54 -20.86 -8.96
N MET A 339 6.37 -21.89 -8.14
CA MET A 339 7.43 -22.59 -7.44
C MET A 339 8.17 -23.54 -8.39
N PRO A 340 9.51 -23.43 -8.52
CA PRO A 340 10.31 -24.41 -9.23
C PRO A 340 10.28 -25.80 -8.56
N ARG A 341 10.62 -26.84 -9.32
CA ARG A 341 10.72 -28.22 -8.80
C ARG A 341 11.93 -28.44 -7.88
N GLU A 342 12.80 -27.46 -7.80
CA GLU A 342 13.98 -27.48 -6.93
C GLU A 342 13.60 -27.17 -5.48
N ARG A 343 14.56 -27.33 -4.56
CA ARG A 343 14.38 -26.98 -3.15
C ARG A 343 14.20 -25.47 -3.00
N ASN A 344 13.12 -25.04 -2.34
CA ASN A 344 12.79 -23.64 -2.14
C ASN A 344 12.74 -23.30 -0.64
N ALA A 345 13.06 -22.07 -0.29
CA ALA A 345 12.76 -21.47 1.01
C ALA A 345 11.45 -20.67 0.91
N VAL A 346 10.45 -21.06 1.66
CA VAL A 346 9.12 -20.43 1.66
C VAL A 346 8.89 -19.70 2.97
N PHE A 347 8.66 -18.40 2.92
CA PHE A 347 8.33 -17.56 4.08
C PHE A 347 6.88 -17.17 4.01
N TRP A 348 6.07 -17.72 4.90
CA TRP A 348 4.64 -17.45 4.98
C TRP A 348 4.35 -16.48 6.12
N PHE A 349 3.95 -15.27 5.79
CA PHE A 349 3.55 -14.25 6.75
C PHE A 349 2.03 -14.24 6.87
N THR A 350 1.51 -14.55 8.06
CA THR A 350 0.08 -14.58 8.34
C THR A 350 -0.19 -14.32 9.82
N THR A 351 -1.41 -13.92 10.15
CA THR A 351 -1.84 -13.72 11.54
C THR A 351 -2.61 -14.94 12.06
N THR A 352 -2.83 -15.00 13.36
CA THR A 352 -3.68 -16.03 13.98
C THR A 352 -5.09 -16.03 13.40
N GLY A 353 -5.68 -17.20 13.32
CA GLY A 353 -7.06 -17.45 12.94
C GLY A 353 -7.73 -18.44 13.88
N GLY A 354 -8.97 -18.82 13.59
CA GLY A 354 -9.68 -19.87 14.28
C GLY A 354 -9.03 -21.24 14.09
N GLU A 355 -9.63 -22.26 14.73
CA GLU A 355 -9.13 -23.63 14.68
C GLU A 355 -9.10 -24.19 13.26
N ALA A 356 -10.17 -23.97 12.48
CA ALA A 356 -10.25 -24.39 11.08
C ALA A 356 -9.14 -23.77 10.23
N TYR A 357 -8.80 -22.50 10.47
CA TYR A 357 -7.70 -21.82 9.79
C TYR A 357 -6.35 -22.42 10.18
N ALA A 358 -6.14 -22.71 11.47
CA ALA A 358 -4.93 -23.31 11.98
C ALA A 358 -4.66 -24.70 11.37
N GLU A 359 -5.69 -25.55 11.33
CA GLU A 359 -5.59 -26.88 10.71
C GLU A 359 -5.28 -26.81 9.23
N LYS A 360 -6.00 -25.95 8.51
CA LYS A 360 -5.79 -25.79 7.07
C LYS A 360 -4.40 -25.26 6.74
N LEU A 361 -3.91 -24.26 7.50
CA LEU A 361 -2.56 -23.75 7.34
C LEU A 361 -1.51 -24.83 7.62
N ALA A 362 -1.68 -25.60 8.72
CA ALA A 362 -0.77 -26.67 9.05
C ALA A 362 -0.69 -27.73 7.93
N GLY A 363 -1.84 -28.20 7.43
CA GLY A 363 -1.88 -29.16 6.32
C GLY A 363 -1.23 -28.63 5.04
N ILE A 364 -1.40 -27.34 4.73
CA ILE A 364 -0.74 -26.70 3.59
C ILE A 364 0.77 -26.67 3.78
N VAL A 365 1.25 -26.28 4.96
CA VAL A 365 2.69 -26.20 5.26
C VAL A 365 3.32 -27.59 5.26
N GLU A 366 2.66 -28.59 5.84
CA GLU A 366 3.09 -29.99 5.80
C GLU A 366 3.23 -30.51 4.36
N ARG A 367 2.26 -30.17 3.49
CA ARG A 367 2.33 -30.51 2.07
C ARG A 367 3.51 -29.87 1.36
N LEU A 368 3.75 -28.57 1.58
CA LEU A 368 4.90 -27.87 1.00
C LEU A 368 6.22 -28.40 1.52
N ALA A 369 6.31 -28.72 2.82
CA ALA A 369 7.50 -29.32 3.42
C ALA A 369 7.74 -30.74 2.90
N GLY A 370 6.69 -31.55 2.72
CA GLY A 370 6.77 -32.89 2.13
C GLY A 370 7.30 -32.91 0.70
N MET A 371 7.19 -31.79 -0.02
CA MET A 371 7.80 -31.59 -1.34
C MET A 371 9.30 -31.22 -1.27
N GLY A 372 9.92 -31.25 -0.08
CA GLY A 372 11.34 -30.96 0.11
C GLY A 372 11.67 -29.49 0.32
N ASN A 373 10.65 -28.60 0.50
CA ASN A 373 10.87 -27.20 0.73
C ASN A 373 11.10 -26.88 2.21
N ASN A 374 11.88 -25.84 2.48
CA ASN A 374 12.00 -25.26 3.82
C ASN A 374 10.91 -24.21 4.05
N VAL A 375 9.90 -24.52 4.86
CA VAL A 375 8.78 -23.63 5.10
C VAL A 375 8.88 -22.99 6.48
N TYR A 376 8.79 -21.66 6.53
CA TYR A 376 8.80 -20.85 7.74
C TYR A 376 7.49 -20.05 7.83
N VAL A 377 6.78 -20.17 8.94
CA VAL A 377 5.57 -19.39 9.20
C VAL A 377 5.87 -18.28 10.19
N ILE A 378 5.60 -17.05 9.81
CA ILE A 378 5.88 -15.86 10.61
C ILE A 378 4.55 -15.20 10.97
N ILE A 379 4.31 -15.06 12.27
CA ILE A 379 3.03 -14.65 12.81
C ILE A 379 3.17 -13.31 13.53
N PRO A 380 2.81 -12.17 12.88
CA PRO A 380 2.70 -10.88 13.56
C PRO A 380 1.63 -10.94 14.65
N VAL A 381 2.00 -10.56 15.87
CA VAL A 381 1.10 -10.49 17.02
C VAL A 381 0.29 -9.21 16.96
N ILE A 382 -0.94 -9.28 16.44
CA ILE A 382 -1.79 -8.10 16.13
C ILE A 382 -1.91 -7.14 17.32
N THR A 383 -2.14 -7.67 18.50
CA THR A 383 -2.32 -6.87 19.73
C THR A 383 -1.10 -6.04 20.10
N ALA A 384 0.10 -6.50 19.74
CA ALA A 384 1.32 -5.74 19.98
C ALA A 384 1.39 -4.46 19.10
N TYR A 385 0.77 -4.50 17.92
CA TYR A 385 0.68 -3.34 17.03
C TYR A 385 -0.39 -2.36 17.47
N GLU A 386 -1.54 -2.85 17.95
CA GLU A 386 -2.62 -2.01 18.47
C GLU A 386 -2.19 -1.17 19.68
N LEU A 387 -1.23 -1.65 20.47
CA LEU A 387 -0.70 -0.95 21.63
C LEU A 387 0.22 0.24 21.30
N LEU A 388 0.71 0.38 20.08
CA LEU A 388 1.72 1.38 19.74
C LEU A 388 1.23 2.82 19.91
N ASP A 389 -0.02 3.11 19.54
CA ASP A 389 -0.61 4.47 19.56
C ASP A 389 -1.32 4.84 20.87
N LEU A 390 -1.39 3.92 21.83
CA LEU A 390 -2.06 4.18 23.08
C LEU A 390 -1.17 4.95 24.06
N ASP A 391 -1.77 5.83 24.84
CA ASP A 391 -1.10 6.49 25.96
C ASP A 391 -0.75 5.50 27.09
N LYS A 392 0.04 5.94 28.09
CA LYS A 392 0.50 5.06 29.18
C LYS A 392 -0.65 4.44 29.97
N THR A 393 -1.73 5.19 30.19
CA THR A 393 -2.89 4.76 30.98
C THR A 393 -3.72 3.75 30.22
N ALA A 394 -4.02 4.03 28.95
CA ALA A 394 -4.71 3.12 28.06
C ALA A 394 -3.91 1.82 27.82
N LYS A 395 -2.57 1.91 27.69
CA LYS A 395 -1.70 0.73 27.63
C LYS A 395 -1.84 -0.19 28.83
N MET A 396 -2.00 0.38 30.05
CA MET A 396 -2.15 -0.41 31.28
C MET A 396 -3.45 -1.20 31.30
N ILE A 397 -4.56 -0.55 30.92
CA ILE A 397 -5.89 -1.19 30.86
C ILE A 397 -5.93 -2.23 29.74
N TYR A 398 -5.39 -1.90 28.56
CA TYR A 398 -5.35 -2.80 27.40
C TYR A 398 -4.41 -4.02 27.60
N ARG A 399 -3.37 -3.91 28.42
CA ARG A 399 -2.44 -5.01 28.68
C ARG A 399 -3.12 -6.28 29.21
N VAL A 400 -4.18 -6.16 30.00
CA VAL A 400 -4.93 -7.33 30.50
C VAL A 400 -5.68 -8.01 29.35
N LYS A 401 -6.36 -7.24 28.50
CA LYS A 401 -7.09 -7.75 27.32
C LYS A 401 -6.12 -8.33 26.27
N THR A 402 -5.01 -7.66 26.07
CA THR A 402 -4.00 -8.08 25.10
C THR A 402 -3.20 -9.28 25.55
N ALA A 403 -3.04 -9.51 26.87
CA ALA A 403 -2.33 -10.68 27.38
C ALA A 403 -3.01 -11.99 26.96
N GLN A 404 -4.35 -12.03 26.96
CA GLN A 404 -5.09 -13.21 26.48
C GLN A 404 -4.89 -13.46 24.99
N GLN A 405 -4.96 -12.40 24.17
CA GLN A 405 -4.77 -12.52 22.72
C GLN A 405 -3.32 -12.87 22.39
N THR A 406 -2.35 -12.25 23.04
CA THR A 406 -0.93 -12.60 22.89
C THR A 406 -0.66 -14.07 23.22
N ARG A 407 -1.33 -14.59 24.28
CA ARG A 407 -1.25 -16.03 24.62
C ARG A 407 -1.84 -16.91 23.50
N LYS A 408 -2.95 -16.48 22.87
CA LYS A 408 -3.54 -17.20 21.72
C LYS A 408 -2.57 -17.19 20.53
N ASP A 409 -1.97 -16.04 20.21
CA ASP A 409 -1.04 -15.90 19.10
C ASP A 409 0.22 -16.76 19.31
N ILE A 410 0.78 -16.76 20.53
CA ILE A 410 1.89 -17.64 20.89
C ILE A 410 1.44 -19.11 20.91
N GLY A 411 0.22 -19.39 21.38
CA GLY A 411 -0.39 -20.71 21.35
C GLY A 411 -0.51 -21.28 19.93
N PHE A 412 -0.92 -20.44 18.99
CA PHE A 412 -0.99 -20.78 17.58
C PHE A 412 0.38 -21.14 17.01
N ALA A 413 1.41 -20.33 17.29
CA ALA A 413 2.77 -20.66 16.89
C ALA A 413 3.27 -21.97 17.52
N LYS A 414 2.95 -22.24 18.79
CA LYS A 414 3.26 -23.50 19.47
C LYS A 414 2.53 -24.69 18.84
N TYR A 415 1.26 -24.53 18.49
CA TYR A 415 0.47 -25.55 17.80
C TYR A 415 1.11 -25.96 16.47
N LEU A 416 1.49 -24.99 15.65
CA LEU A 416 2.19 -25.25 14.40
C LEU A 416 3.55 -25.94 14.62
N ARG A 417 4.32 -25.54 15.64
CA ARG A 417 5.60 -26.18 15.99
C ARG A 417 5.44 -27.65 16.40
N LYS A 418 4.37 -27.99 17.14
CA LYS A 418 4.07 -29.40 17.51
C LYS A 418 3.85 -30.29 16.29
N ARG A 419 3.43 -29.72 15.17
CA ARG A 419 3.27 -30.41 13.88
C ARG A 419 4.52 -30.33 13.00
N GLY A 420 5.68 -29.96 13.56
CA GLY A 420 6.93 -29.90 12.82
C GLY A 420 7.15 -28.66 11.95
N VAL A 421 6.21 -27.66 12.03
CA VAL A 421 6.31 -26.43 11.28
C VAL A 421 7.26 -25.45 11.99
N LYS A 422 8.18 -24.83 11.25
CA LYS A 422 9.04 -23.76 11.75
C LYS A 422 8.23 -22.46 11.88
N ALA A 423 7.53 -22.26 13.00
CA ALA A 423 6.68 -21.09 13.24
C ALA A 423 7.28 -20.13 14.28
N VAL A 424 7.24 -18.82 14.00
CA VAL A 424 7.76 -17.77 14.88
C VAL A 424 6.72 -16.64 15.02
N ALA A 425 6.41 -16.26 16.27
CA ALA A 425 5.61 -15.08 16.55
C ALA A 425 6.51 -13.85 16.67
N ILE A 426 6.12 -12.75 16.02
CA ILE A 426 6.88 -11.50 15.99
C ILE A 426 6.04 -10.31 16.48
N GLY A 427 6.67 -9.40 17.21
CA GLY A 427 6.11 -8.09 17.57
C GLY A 427 6.63 -6.97 16.64
N PRO A 428 6.14 -5.73 16.83
CA PRO A 428 6.50 -4.58 15.98
C PRO A 428 7.98 -4.18 16.04
N GLU A 429 8.65 -4.51 17.15
CA GLU A 429 10.09 -4.23 17.33
C GLU A 429 10.98 -5.43 16.97
N HIS A 430 10.37 -6.60 16.81
CA HIS A 430 11.10 -7.81 16.47
C HIS A 430 11.24 -7.91 14.94
N ILE A 431 12.46 -7.80 14.50
CA ILE A 431 12.84 -8.27 13.18
C ILE A 431 12.97 -9.79 13.36
N PRO A 432 12.15 -10.61 12.66
CA PRO A 432 12.33 -12.04 12.76
C PRO A 432 13.77 -12.35 12.40
N GLN A 433 14.46 -13.07 13.28
CA GLN A 433 15.69 -13.75 12.89
C GLN A 433 15.23 -14.80 11.88
N LEU A 434 15.04 -14.36 10.66
CA LEU A 434 14.78 -15.25 9.54
C LEU A 434 16.06 -16.05 9.40
N VAL A 435 16.01 -17.28 9.88
CA VAL A 435 17.05 -18.29 9.62
C VAL A 435 16.99 -18.57 8.13
N ILE A 436 17.65 -17.73 7.35
CA ILE A 436 17.81 -17.87 5.90
C ILE A 436 19.14 -18.54 5.63
#